data_a53431136db37320438ab9cc4633e586
#
_entry.id   a53431136db37320438ab9cc4633e586
#
_cell.length_a   1.000
_cell.length_b   1.000
_cell.length_c   1.000
_cell.angle_alpha   90.00
_cell.angle_beta   90.00
_cell.angle_gamma   90.00
#
_symmetry.space_group_name_H-M   'P 1'
#
loop_
_entity.id
_entity.type
_entity.pdbx_description
1 polymer ?
#
loop_
_entity_poly.entity_id
_entity_poly.type
_entity_poly.pdbx_seq_one_letter_code
_entity_poly.pdbx_strand_id
1 'polypeptide(L)'
;MESKQYSKRIRYLRRLIITTVAAACLIPTCICVILAIRYDRLHTEYEKSMADLEWYREQFGSERDILATEAEPDGEDSNIVETTSEGMDVDYATVDVSGAQNPEDIEGTRYVYLTFDDGPSTYTDEILDILEQHNVKATFFVCGKPNAKYTDLYKRIVNDGHTLGMHSYSHKYSELYASLDSFKEDTDKLRIFLYETTGVWASFYRFPGGSSNTVSKVDMHELTDYLESSNVTFFDWNVSAGDDKAGANKDTIYANIVNNVPRFKHCVVLMHDAADKKSTVEALPEIIEAIQAMDDTVIVPITEDTLPVQHIN
;
A
#
# COMPACT_ATOMS: atom_id res chain seq x y z
N MET A 1 -7.10 -75.51 -8.66
CA MET A 1 -6.53 -74.20 -8.84
C MET A 1 -7.51 -73.06 -8.59
N GLU A 2 -8.74 -73.14 -8.95
CA GLU A 2 -9.80 -72.11 -8.84
C GLU A 2 -10.08 -71.64 -7.39
N SER A 3 -10.11 -72.48 -6.39
CA SER A 3 -10.44 -72.12 -5.02
C SER A 3 -9.41 -71.14 -4.37
N LYS A 4 -8.14 -71.29 -4.71
CA LYS A 4 -7.06 -70.42 -4.23
C LYS A 4 -7.14 -69.02 -4.87
N GLN A 5 -7.57 -68.96 -6.12
CA GLN A 5 -7.73 -67.69 -6.86
C GLN A 5 -8.97 -66.91 -6.36
N TYR A 6 -10.05 -67.62 -6.04
CA TYR A 6 -11.26 -67.06 -5.45
C TYR A 6 -11.00 -66.47 -4.05
N SER A 7 -10.25 -67.17 -3.20
CA SER A 7 -9.90 -66.67 -1.86
C SER A 7 -8.94 -65.44 -1.87
N LYS A 8 -8.08 -65.28 -2.91
CA LYS A 8 -7.27 -64.10 -3.11
C LYS A 8 -8.09 -62.87 -3.54
N ARG A 9 -9.09 -63.07 -4.42
CA ARG A 9 -10.02 -62.03 -4.87
C ARG A 9 -10.89 -61.49 -3.72
N ILE A 10 -11.39 -62.37 -2.86
CA ILE A 10 -12.19 -61.96 -1.69
C ILE A 10 -11.32 -61.14 -0.71
N ARG A 11 -10.08 -61.56 -0.46
CA ARG A 11 -9.16 -60.80 0.41
C ARG A 11 -8.80 -59.41 -0.17
N TYR A 12 -8.61 -59.31 -1.47
CA TYR A 12 -8.38 -58.05 -2.16
C TYR A 12 -9.60 -57.13 -2.06
N LEU A 13 -10.81 -57.62 -2.35
CA LEU A 13 -12.04 -56.88 -2.25
C LEU A 13 -12.31 -56.38 -0.82
N ARG A 14 -12.08 -57.21 0.20
CA ARG A 14 -12.22 -56.80 1.60
C ARG A 14 -11.22 -55.68 1.96
N ARG A 15 -9.98 -55.76 1.52
CA ARG A 15 -9.01 -54.69 1.74
C ARG A 15 -9.41 -53.41 1.03
N LEU A 16 -9.85 -53.50 -0.21
CA LEU A 16 -10.32 -52.36 -0.98
C LEU A 16 -11.51 -51.65 -0.30
N ILE A 17 -12.49 -52.40 0.17
CA ILE A 17 -13.65 -51.87 0.88
C ILE A 17 -13.21 -51.18 2.18
N ILE A 18 -12.35 -51.83 2.97
CA ILE A 18 -11.85 -51.24 4.23
C ILE A 18 -11.08 -49.94 3.96
N THR A 19 -10.20 -49.93 2.94
CA THR A 19 -9.42 -48.72 2.62
C THR A 19 -10.32 -47.59 2.08
N THR A 20 -11.29 -47.88 1.25
CA THR A 20 -12.25 -46.86 0.74
C THR A 20 -13.13 -46.30 1.85
N VAL A 21 -13.64 -47.16 2.75
CA VAL A 21 -14.42 -46.67 3.90
C VAL A 21 -13.59 -45.87 4.86
N ALA A 22 -12.36 -46.30 5.16
CA ALA A 22 -11.43 -45.57 6.00
C ALA A 22 -11.08 -44.20 5.38
N ALA A 23 -10.79 -44.14 4.08
CA ALA A 23 -10.53 -42.90 3.37
C ALA A 23 -11.75 -41.94 3.35
N ALA A 24 -12.94 -42.51 3.13
CA ALA A 24 -14.18 -41.73 3.14
C ALA A 24 -14.52 -41.10 4.50
N CYS A 25 -14.03 -41.69 5.59
CA CYS A 25 -14.18 -41.12 6.93
C CYS A 25 -13.03 -40.18 7.31
N LEU A 26 -11.79 -40.54 7.00
CA LEU A 26 -10.60 -39.78 7.43
C LEU A 26 -10.42 -38.48 6.64
N ILE A 27 -10.69 -38.49 5.33
CA ILE A 27 -10.51 -37.27 4.52
C ILE A 27 -11.44 -36.14 4.97
N PRO A 28 -12.76 -36.33 5.13
CA PRO A 28 -13.64 -35.27 5.64
C PRO A 28 -13.27 -34.80 7.04
N THR A 29 -12.90 -35.72 7.94
CA THR A 29 -12.49 -35.34 9.30
C THR A 29 -11.23 -34.51 9.30
N CYS A 30 -10.21 -34.86 8.49
CA CYS A 30 -9.00 -34.04 8.34
C CYS A 30 -9.32 -32.64 7.76
N ILE A 31 -10.19 -32.57 6.76
CA ILE A 31 -10.65 -31.29 6.19
C ILE A 31 -11.37 -30.45 7.25
N CYS A 32 -12.27 -31.04 8.03
CA CYS A 32 -12.97 -30.35 9.11
C CYS A 32 -12.01 -29.82 10.17
N VAL A 33 -10.99 -30.58 10.56
CA VAL A 33 -9.96 -30.14 11.52
C VAL A 33 -9.16 -28.98 10.96
N ILE A 34 -8.72 -29.06 9.70
CA ILE A 34 -7.98 -27.97 9.04
C ILE A 34 -8.84 -26.70 8.97
N LEU A 35 -10.11 -26.84 8.58
CA LEU A 35 -11.04 -25.70 8.52
C LEU A 35 -11.30 -25.11 9.90
N ALA A 36 -11.42 -25.93 10.93
CA ALA A 36 -11.60 -25.48 12.31
C ALA A 36 -10.37 -24.69 12.80
N ILE A 37 -9.17 -25.18 12.53
CA ILE A 37 -7.93 -24.47 12.89
C ILE A 37 -7.82 -23.12 12.16
N ARG A 38 -8.13 -23.10 10.84
CA ARG A 38 -8.16 -21.85 10.07
C ARG A 38 -9.22 -20.88 10.56
N TYR A 39 -10.40 -21.38 10.89
CA TYR A 39 -11.47 -20.56 11.44
C TYR A 39 -11.07 -19.96 12.80
N ASP A 40 -10.51 -20.76 13.70
CA ASP A 40 -10.06 -20.31 15.03
C ASP A 40 -8.99 -19.23 14.91
N ARG A 41 -8.01 -19.43 14.02
CA ARG A 41 -6.99 -18.41 13.74
C ARG A 41 -7.59 -17.12 13.20
N LEU A 42 -8.45 -17.22 12.17
CA LEU A 42 -9.11 -16.07 11.57
C LEU A 42 -10.01 -15.34 12.58
N HIS A 43 -10.71 -16.12 13.43
CA HIS A 43 -11.53 -15.54 14.49
C HIS A 43 -10.69 -14.80 15.54
N THR A 44 -9.55 -15.36 15.92
CA THR A 44 -8.62 -14.70 16.84
C THR A 44 -8.04 -13.40 16.25
N GLU A 45 -7.67 -13.41 14.97
CA GLU A 45 -7.21 -12.22 14.25
C GLU A 45 -8.33 -11.16 14.16
N TYR A 46 -9.57 -11.59 13.89
CA TYR A 46 -10.75 -10.72 13.87
C TYR A 46 -11.03 -10.10 15.25
N GLU A 47 -11.07 -10.90 16.32
CA GLU A 47 -11.29 -10.41 17.69
C GLU A 47 -10.21 -9.41 18.12
N LYS A 48 -8.94 -9.68 17.77
CA LYS A 48 -7.85 -8.74 18.03
C LYS A 48 -8.05 -7.43 17.26
N SER A 49 -8.37 -7.50 15.98
CA SER A 49 -8.62 -6.33 15.14
C SER A 49 -9.84 -5.52 15.64
N MET A 50 -10.89 -6.19 16.11
CA MET A 50 -12.05 -5.52 16.70
C MET A 50 -11.74 -4.86 18.04
N ALA A 51 -10.91 -5.49 18.87
CA ALA A 51 -10.46 -4.90 20.14
C ALA A 51 -9.58 -3.65 19.89
N ASP A 52 -8.69 -3.72 18.91
CA ASP A 52 -7.87 -2.57 18.50
C ASP A 52 -8.77 -1.43 17.98
N LEU A 53 -9.78 -1.74 17.14
CA LEU A 53 -10.74 -0.76 16.62
C LEU A 53 -11.59 -0.15 17.75
N GLU A 54 -12.03 -0.95 18.71
CA GLU A 54 -12.82 -0.49 19.85
C GLU A 54 -11.98 0.44 20.73
N TRP A 55 -10.72 0.10 21.00
CA TRP A 55 -9.78 0.95 21.70
C TRP A 55 -9.58 2.30 20.99
N TYR A 56 -9.40 2.30 19.65
CA TYR A 56 -9.28 3.53 18.86
C TYR A 56 -10.56 4.38 18.91
N ARG A 57 -11.74 3.74 18.84
CA ARG A 57 -13.02 4.44 18.97
C ARG A 57 -13.21 5.08 20.34
N GLU A 58 -12.75 4.42 21.40
CA GLU A 58 -12.78 5.00 22.75
C GLU A 58 -11.84 6.21 22.90
N GLN A 59 -10.69 6.19 22.21
CA GLN A 59 -9.71 7.29 22.28
C GLN A 59 -10.11 8.48 21.39
N PHE A 60 -10.66 8.23 20.21
CA PHE A 60 -10.79 9.24 19.13
C PHE A 60 -12.26 9.45 18.68
N GLY A 61 -13.21 8.75 19.26
CA GLY A 61 -14.63 8.83 18.90
C GLY A 61 -15.05 7.92 17.74
N SER A 62 -16.35 7.87 17.46
CA SER A 62 -16.88 7.09 16.34
C SER A 62 -16.79 7.89 15.03
N GLU A 63 -16.80 7.20 13.88
CA GLU A 63 -16.85 7.85 12.54
C GLU A 63 -17.95 8.90 12.44
N ARG A 64 -19.10 8.70 13.10
CA ARG A 64 -20.18 9.68 13.16
C ARG A 64 -19.79 10.96 13.91
N ASP A 65 -19.03 10.83 14.99
CA ASP A 65 -18.60 11.98 15.77
C ASP A 65 -17.49 12.74 15.05
N ILE A 66 -16.62 12.03 14.32
CA ILE A 66 -15.58 12.62 13.46
C ILE A 66 -16.23 13.38 12.29
N LEU A 67 -17.20 12.77 11.60
CA LEU A 67 -17.94 13.39 10.48
C LEU A 67 -18.88 14.53 10.93
N ALA A 68 -19.45 14.46 12.13
CA ALA A 68 -20.31 15.49 12.66
C ALA A 68 -19.58 16.79 13.03
N THR A 69 -18.26 16.71 13.31
CA THR A 69 -17.42 17.88 13.59
C THR A 69 -16.98 18.61 12.31
N GLU A 70 -17.09 17.97 11.14
CA GLU A 70 -16.67 18.51 9.85
C GLU A 70 -17.83 18.96 8.96
N ALA A 71 -19.09 18.86 9.42
CA ALA A 71 -20.27 19.36 8.71
C ALA A 71 -20.48 20.84 9.00
N GLU A 72 -19.59 21.69 8.52
CA GLU A 72 -19.91 23.09 8.21
C GLU A 72 -20.36 23.17 6.74
N PRO A 73 -21.36 23.99 6.39
CA PRO A 73 -22.02 23.93 5.10
C PRO A 73 -21.17 24.54 4.00
N ASP A 74 -21.22 23.88 2.85
CA ASP A 74 -20.90 24.38 1.51
C ASP A 74 -20.43 25.83 1.43
N GLY A 75 -19.12 26.01 1.48
CA GLY A 75 -18.44 27.24 1.06
C GLY A 75 -17.45 26.86 -0.03
N GLU A 76 -17.76 27.35 -1.21
CA GLU A 76 -17.02 27.37 -2.45
C GLU A 76 -15.51 27.01 -2.35
N ASP A 77 -15.15 26.07 -3.19
CA ASP A 77 -13.83 25.80 -3.74
C ASP A 77 -12.95 27.08 -3.78
N SER A 78 -12.22 27.34 -2.73
CA SER A 78 -11.35 28.50 -2.69
C SER A 78 -10.02 28.16 -2.02
N ASN A 79 -9.03 28.04 -2.89
CA ASN A 79 -7.63 28.24 -2.62
C ASN A 79 -7.01 27.29 -1.59
N ILE A 80 -6.70 26.07 -2.05
CA ILE A 80 -5.47 25.44 -1.61
C ILE A 80 -4.37 26.42 -2.01
N VAL A 81 -3.90 27.21 -1.06
CA VAL A 81 -2.64 27.94 -1.23
C VAL A 81 -1.57 26.84 -1.28
N GLU A 82 -1.19 26.47 -2.50
CA GLU A 82 0.05 25.78 -2.75
C GLU A 82 1.15 26.64 -2.12
N THR A 83 1.57 26.26 -0.91
CA THR A 83 2.92 26.62 -0.49
C THR A 83 3.81 25.76 -1.37
N THR A 84 4.19 26.34 -2.51
CA THR A 84 5.30 25.85 -3.33
C THR A 84 6.43 25.51 -2.39
N SER A 85 6.72 24.23 -2.24
CA SER A 85 7.98 23.79 -1.69
C SER A 85 9.04 24.28 -2.67
N GLU A 86 9.61 25.47 -2.40
CA GLU A 86 10.77 25.93 -3.13
C GLU A 86 11.84 24.85 -3.01
N GLY A 87 12.24 24.36 -4.17
CA GLY A 87 13.10 23.23 -4.39
C GLY A 87 14.22 23.07 -3.37
N MET A 88 14.15 21.99 -2.62
CA MET A 88 15.36 21.30 -2.26
C MET A 88 15.71 20.40 -3.44
N ASP A 89 16.76 20.75 -4.16
CA ASP A 89 17.54 19.77 -4.90
C ASP A 89 18.16 18.84 -3.86
N VAL A 90 17.38 17.87 -3.38
CA VAL A 90 17.92 16.77 -2.60
C VAL A 90 18.80 15.99 -3.57
N ASP A 91 20.09 15.98 -3.33
CA ASP A 91 21.03 15.16 -4.08
C ASP A 91 20.73 13.70 -3.72
N TYR A 92 19.81 13.08 -4.46
CA TYR A 92 19.39 11.67 -4.31
C TYR A 92 20.55 10.68 -4.45
N ALA A 93 21.77 11.15 -4.73
CA ALA A 93 22.96 10.33 -4.87
C ALA A 93 23.49 9.80 -3.53
N THR A 94 22.98 10.23 -2.38
CA THR A 94 23.54 9.87 -1.07
C THR A 94 22.74 8.80 -0.31
N VAL A 95 21.58 8.39 -0.77
CA VAL A 95 20.86 7.25 -0.16
C VAL A 95 21.43 5.96 -0.73
N ASP A 96 22.50 5.47 -0.13
CA ASP A 96 23.10 4.18 -0.47
C ASP A 96 22.31 3.03 0.15
N VAL A 97 21.26 2.59 -0.53
CA VAL A 97 20.54 1.33 -0.22
C VAL A 97 21.21 0.12 -0.86
N SER A 98 22.42 0.27 -1.40
CA SER A 98 23.11 -0.76 -2.20
C SER A 98 23.61 -1.96 -1.40
N GLY A 99 23.47 -1.98 -0.07
CA GLY A 99 24.01 -3.03 0.80
C GLY A 99 22.99 -4.00 1.40
N ALA A 100 21.72 -3.67 1.43
CA ALA A 100 20.70 -4.55 1.99
C ALA A 100 20.07 -5.41 0.87
N GLN A 101 20.19 -6.72 0.97
CA GLN A 101 19.50 -7.66 0.09
C GLN A 101 18.22 -8.09 0.78
N ASN A 102 17.07 -7.91 0.09
CA ASN A 102 15.87 -8.61 0.48
C ASN A 102 16.11 -10.11 0.31
N PRO A 103 15.81 -10.98 1.30
CA PRO A 103 16.01 -12.42 1.20
C PRO A 103 15.30 -13.06 -0.01
N GLU A 104 14.29 -12.43 -0.58
CA GLU A 104 13.55 -12.91 -1.75
C GLU A 104 14.01 -12.31 -3.08
N ASP A 105 15.02 -11.44 -3.06
CA ASP A 105 15.54 -10.82 -4.29
C ASP A 105 16.18 -11.86 -5.20
N ILE A 106 15.73 -11.91 -6.43
CA ILE A 106 16.39 -12.66 -7.49
C ILE A 106 17.68 -11.92 -7.87
N GLU A 107 18.81 -12.59 -7.83
CA GLU A 107 20.10 -12.01 -8.17
C GLU A 107 20.04 -11.39 -9.60
N GLY A 108 20.48 -10.14 -9.72
CA GLY A 108 20.48 -9.41 -10.98
C GLY A 108 19.17 -8.65 -11.31
N THR A 109 18.05 -8.93 -10.64
CA THR A 109 16.76 -8.31 -10.92
C THR A 109 16.66 -6.91 -10.29
N ARG A 110 16.15 -5.96 -11.08
CA ARG A 110 15.74 -4.62 -10.61
C ARG A 110 14.27 -4.64 -10.27
N TYR A 111 13.94 -4.08 -9.10
CA TYR A 111 12.58 -3.94 -8.62
C TYR A 111 12.14 -2.47 -8.71
N VAL A 112 11.04 -2.21 -9.39
CA VAL A 112 10.47 -0.87 -9.55
C VAL A 112 9.11 -0.83 -8.85
N TYR A 113 8.98 0.06 -7.89
CA TYR A 113 7.77 0.30 -7.12
C TYR A 113 7.17 1.62 -7.61
N LEU A 114 6.14 1.53 -8.46
CA LEU A 114 5.38 2.71 -8.85
C LEU A 114 4.51 3.14 -7.67
N THR A 115 4.65 4.38 -7.22
CA THR A 115 3.89 4.89 -6.08
C THR A 115 3.17 6.18 -6.42
N PHE A 116 1.95 6.34 -5.89
CA PHE A 116 1.08 7.48 -6.12
C PHE A 116 0.65 8.08 -4.79
N ASP A 117 0.96 9.36 -4.57
CA ASP A 117 0.59 10.11 -3.37
C ASP A 117 -0.68 10.94 -3.61
N ASP A 118 -1.32 11.42 -2.53
CA ASP A 118 -2.44 12.36 -2.50
C ASP A 118 -3.81 11.82 -2.93
N GLY A 119 -3.87 10.64 -3.50
CA GLY A 119 -5.14 10.02 -3.91
C GLY A 119 -6.12 9.76 -2.75
N PRO A 120 -7.37 9.37 -3.08
CA PRO A 120 -7.97 9.30 -4.40
C PRO A 120 -8.30 10.68 -5.00
N SER A 121 -8.22 10.78 -6.33
CA SER A 121 -8.56 11.98 -7.08
C SER A 121 -9.58 11.72 -8.21
N THR A 122 -9.74 12.68 -9.08
CA THR A 122 -10.53 12.50 -10.31
C THR A 122 -9.84 11.62 -11.33
N TYR A 123 -8.55 11.32 -11.14
CA TYR A 123 -7.74 10.49 -12.04
C TYR A 123 -7.46 9.08 -11.52
N THR A 124 -7.83 8.78 -10.28
CA THR A 124 -7.55 7.45 -9.69
C THR A 124 -8.11 6.30 -10.54
N ASP A 125 -9.36 6.42 -11.02
CA ASP A 125 -9.95 5.40 -11.89
C ASP A 125 -9.13 5.19 -13.17
N GLU A 126 -8.70 6.28 -13.82
CA GLU A 126 -7.91 6.21 -15.06
C GLU A 126 -6.52 5.62 -14.79
N ILE A 127 -5.89 5.97 -13.66
CA ILE A 127 -4.62 5.36 -13.24
C ILE A 127 -4.79 3.85 -13.03
N LEU A 128 -5.84 3.42 -12.33
CA LEU A 128 -6.13 2.01 -12.09
C LEU A 128 -6.41 1.25 -13.39
N ASP A 129 -7.16 1.84 -14.33
CA ASP A 129 -7.41 1.26 -15.65
C ASP A 129 -6.12 1.07 -16.45
N ILE A 130 -5.20 2.04 -16.40
CA ILE A 130 -3.89 1.93 -17.07
C ILE A 130 -3.06 0.80 -16.46
N LEU A 131 -2.99 0.74 -15.12
CA LEU A 131 -2.26 -0.30 -14.41
C LEU A 131 -2.82 -1.70 -14.72
N GLU A 132 -4.15 -1.84 -14.79
CA GLU A 132 -4.82 -3.09 -15.18
C GLU A 132 -4.48 -3.49 -16.61
N GLN A 133 -4.58 -2.56 -17.59
CA GLN A 133 -4.25 -2.79 -19.00
C GLN A 133 -2.83 -3.31 -19.19
N HIS A 134 -1.88 -2.83 -18.41
CA HIS A 134 -0.48 -3.26 -18.46
C HIS A 134 -0.15 -4.42 -17.52
N ASN A 135 -1.15 -4.96 -16.79
CA ASN A 135 -0.98 -6.01 -15.77
C ASN A 135 0.08 -5.66 -14.72
N VAL A 136 0.06 -4.44 -14.21
CA VAL A 136 0.99 -3.89 -13.21
C VAL A 136 0.25 -3.61 -11.91
N LYS A 137 0.92 -3.88 -10.78
CA LYS A 137 0.46 -3.47 -9.45
C LYS A 137 1.36 -2.37 -8.90
N ALA A 138 0.75 -1.41 -8.21
CA ALA A 138 1.39 -0.22 -7.67
C ALA A 138 1.05 -0.05 -6.18
N THR A 139 1.59 0.99 -5.57
CA THR A 139 1.27 1.39 -4.19
C THR A 139 0.68 2.79 -4.19
N PHE A 140 -0.40 2.97 -3.45
CA PHE A 140 -1.09 4.25 -3.30
C PHE A 140 -0.96 4.73 -1.85
N PHE A 141 -0.24 5.82 -1.62
CA PHE A 141 -0.20 6.52 -0.33
C PHE A 141 -1.31 7.58 -0.33
N VAL A 142 -2.44 7.23 0.28
CA VAL A 142 -3.68 7.99 0.14
C VAL A 142 -3.89 8.99 1.26
N CYS A 143 -4.69 10.04 0.95
CA CYS A 143 -5.19 11.01 1.92
C CYS A 143 -6.62 10.67 2.38
N GLY A 144 -7.03 11.21 3.53
CA GLY A 144 -8.39 11.05 4.05
C GLY A 144 -9.40 11.88 3.25
N LYS A 145 -10.27 11.21 2.49
CA LYS A 145 -11.35 11.82 1.71
C LYS A 145 -12.67 11.11 1.98
N PRO A 146 -13.39 11.43 3.06
CA PRO A 146 -14.57 10.70 3.52
C PRO A 146 -15.80 10.88 2.63
N ASN A 147 -15.70 11.61 1.51
CA ASN A 147 -16.78 11.78 0.57
C ASN A 147 -17.11 10.47 -0.15
N ALA A 148 -18.40 10.14 -0.24
CA ALA A 148 -18.90 8.95 -0.93
C ALA A 148 -18.36 8.79 -2.37
N LYS A 149 -18.05 9.88 -3.06
CA LYS A 149 -17.41 9.88 -4.38
C LYS A 149 -16.09 9.08 -4.42
N TYR A 150 -15.34 9.11 -3.32
CA TYR A 150 -14.01 8.49 -3.25
C TYR A 150 -13.98 7.13 -2.54
N THR A 151 -15.03 6.80 -1.80
CA THR A 151 -15.12 5.56 -1.02
C THR A 151 -14.88 4.31 -1.88
N ASP A 152 -15.49 4.26 -3.07
CA ASP A 152 -15.35 3.12 -3.97
C ASP A 152 -13.95 3.03 -4.60
N LEU A 153 -13.23 4.15 -4.70
CA LEU A 153 -11.85 4.17 -5.22
C LEU A 153 -10.86 3.52 -4.24
N TYR A 154 -10.99 3.77 -2.93
CA TYR A 154 -10.17 3.04 -1.92
C TYR A 154 -10.41 1.53 -2.01
N LYS A 155 -11.67 1.10 -2.13
CA LYS A 155 -12.01 -0.31 -2.29
C LYS A 155 -11.44 -0.87 -3.59
N ARG A 156 -11.52 -0.10 -4.69
CA ARG A 156 -10.97 -0.51 -5.98
C ARG A 156 -9.46 -0.71 -5.92
N ILE A 157 -8.70 0.22 -5.30
CA ILE A 157 -7.25 0.07 -5.09
C ILE A 157 -6.93 -1.29 -4.46
N VAL A 158 -7.66 -1.67 -3.39
CA VAL A 158 -7.44 -2.94 -2.69
C VAL A 158 -7.89 -4.14 -3.52
N ASN A 159 -9.09 -4.09 -4.11
CA ASN A 159 -9.68 -5.20 -4.86
C ASN A 159 -8.89 -5.53 -6.13
N ASP A 160 -8.29 -4.52 -6.77
CA ASP A 160 -7.44 -4.68 -7.94
C ASP A 160 -6.02 -5.17 -7.56
N GLY A 161 -5.75 -5.39 -6.26
CA GLY A 161 -4.50 -5.98 -5.74
C GLY A 161 -3.34 -5.00 -5.65
N HIS A 162 -3.62 -3.71 -5.56
CA HIS A 162 -2.63 -2.68 -5.26
C HIS A 162 -2.42 -2.56 -3.75
N THR A 163 -1.25 -2.09 -3.34
CA THR A 163 -0.97 -1.80 -1.93
C THR A 163 -1.57 -0.46 -1.54
N LEU A 164 -2.31 -0.46 -0.44
CA LEU A 164 -2.88 0.73 0.17
C LEU A 164 -1.99 1.18 1.33
N GLY A 165 -1.36 2.33 1.20
CA GLY A 165 -0.57 3.01 2.21
C GLY A 165 -1.22 4.32 2.66
N MET A 166 -0.69 4.90 3.71
CA MET A 166 -1.15 6.15 4.33
C MET A 166 -0.24 7.31 3.95
N HIS A 167 -0.83 8.47 3.65
CA HIS A 167 -0.08 9.71 3.47
C HIS A 167 -0.36 10.70 4.59
N SER A 168 -1.58 11.17 4.72
CA SER A 168 -2.10 12.00 5.81
C SER A 168 -3.62 12.03 5.71
N TYR A 169 -4.32 12.18 6.83
CA TYR A 169 -5.76 12.39 6.75
C TYR A 169 -6.09 13.78 6.19
N SER A 170 -5.46 14.81 6.70
CA SER A 170 -5.76 16.21 6.37
C SER A 170 -4.92 16.78 5.23
N HIS A 171 -3.70 16.27 5.03
CA HIS A 171 -2.64 16.82 4.17
C HIS A 171 -2.33 18.30 4.43
N LYS A 172 -2.58 18.78 5.66
CA LYS A 172 -2.31 20.15 6.07
C LYS A 172 -1.02 20.21 6.89
N TYR A 173 0.06 20.59 6.27
CA TYR A 173 1.42 20.65 6.88
C TYR A 173 1.43 21.39 8.24
N SER A 174 0.73 22.52 8.32
CA SER A 174 0.69 23.35 9.55
C SER A 174 -0.03 22.66 10.71
N GLU A 175 -0.94 21.74 10.45
CA GLU A 175 -1.68 20.94 11.42
C GLU A 175 -0.93 19.64 11.68
N LEU A 176 -0.64 18.86 10.64
CA LEU A 176 0.05 17.57 10.71
C LEU A 176 1.36 17.65 11.49
N TYR A 177 2.19 18.64 11.22
CA TYR A 177 3.53 18.80 11.80
C TYR A 177 3.58 19.83 12.94
N ALA A 178 2.44 20.17 13.56
CA ALA A 178 2.39 21.11 14.67
C ALA A 178 2.96 20.53 15.97
N SER A 179 2.72 19.25 16.22
CA SER A 179 3.17 18.50 17.39
C SER A 179 3.14 17.00 17.10
N LEU A 180 3.82 16.21 17.92
CA LEU A 180 3.74 14.74 17.87
C LEU A 180 2.29 14.23 18.03
N ASP A 181 1.52 14.86 18.92
CA ASP A 181 0.13 14.47 19.16
C ASP A 181 -0.74 14.74 17.92
N SER A 182 -0.55 15.89 17.24
CA SER A 182 -1.26 16.20 16.00
C SER A 182 -0.93 15.19 14.89
N PHE A 183 0.33 14.78 14.81
CA PHE A 183 0.76 13.75 13.84
C PHE A 183 0.12 12.39 14.12
N LYS A 184 0.10 11.98 15.40
CA LYS A 184 -0.56 10.74 15.83
C LYS A 184 -2.04 10.75 15.49
N GLU A 185 -2.75 11.81 15.86
CA GLU A 185 -4.17 11.96 15.61
C GLU A 185 -4.51 11.90 14.11
N ASP A 186 -3.76 12.60 13.26
CA ASP A 186 -3.96 12.57 11.80
C ASP A 186 -3.71 11.16 11.22
N THR A 187 -2.62 10.51 11.63
CA THR A 187 -2.23 9.18 11.16
C THR A 187 -3.22 8.10 11.60
N ASP A 188 -3.62 8.12 12.88
CA ASP A 188 -4.56 7.15 13.44
C ASP A 188 -5.94 7.33 12.83
N LYS A 189 -6.39 8.58 12.66
CA LYS A 189 -7.65 8.91 11.98
C LYS A 189 -7.67 8.34 10.56
N LEU A 190 -6.58 8.50 9.80
CA LEU A 190 -6.49 7.94 8.46
C LEU A 190 -6.53 6.41 8.49
N ARG A 191 -5.77 5.79 9.38
CA ARG A 191 -5.68 4.33 9.47
C ARG A 191 -7.03 3.69 9.79
N ILE A 192 -7.77 4.27 10.74
CA ILE A 192 -9.14 3.85 11.11
C ILE A 192 -10.07 4.02 9.91
N PHE A 193 -10.07 5.19 9.27
CA PHE A 193 -10.90 5.47 8.11
C PHE A 193 -10.66 4.48 6.97
N LEU A 194 -9.40 4.13 6.67
CA LEU A 194 -9.07 3.17 5.63
C LEU A 194 -9.55 1.76 6.01
N TYR A 195 -9.37 1.36 7.28
CA TYR A 195 -9.87 0.08 7.75
C TYR A 195 -11.40 -0.03 7.68
N GLU A 196 -12.13 0.98 8.12
CA GLU A 196 -13.60 1.01 8.05
C GLU A 196 -14.11 1.01 6.61
N THR A 197 -13.34 1.61 5.69
CA THR A 197 -13.71 1.70 4.27
C THR A 197 -13.40 0.42 3.49
N THR A 198 -12.25 -0.20 3.74
CA THR A 198 -11.67 -1.26 2.88
C THR A 198 -11.48 -2.59 3.59
N GLY A 199 -11.48 -2.62 4.92
CA GLY A 199 -11.08 -3.77 5.73
C GLY A 199 -9.57 -3.97 5.82
N VAL A 200 -8.75 -3.07 5.26
CA VAL A 200 -7.29 -3.15 5.29
C VAL A 200 -6.74 -2.28 6.41
N TRP A 201 -6.00 -2.89 7.33
CA TRP A 201 -5.22 -2.18 8.35
C TRP A 201 -3.87 -1.79 7.76
N ALA A 202 -3.79 -0.55 7.22
CA ALA A 202 -2.61 -0.09 6.49
C ALA A 202 -1.35 -0.07 7.38
N SER A 203 -0.24 -0.63 6.87
CA SER A 203 1.05 -0.75 7.57
C SER A 203 2.18 0.04 6.90
N PHE A 204 1.86 0.81 5.86
CA PHE A 204 2.83 1.64 5.14
C PHE A 204 2.44 3.10 5.22
N TYR A 205 3.44 3.97 5.35
CA TYR A 205 3.25 5.42 5.44
C TYR A 205 4.24 6.15 4.53
N ARG A 206 3.84 7.28 3.99
CA ARG A 206 4.75 8.27 3.38
C ARG A 206 4.47 9.63 3.96
N PHE A 207 5.50 10.29 4.45
CA PHE A 207 5.40 11.64 4.99
C PHE A 207 5.07 12.65 3.88
N PRO A 208 4.06 13.52 4.03
CA PRO A 208 3.89 14.69 3.17
C PRO A 208 5.19 15.53 3.11
N GLY A 209 5.75 15.65 1.90
CA GLY A 209 7.04 16.30 1.68
C GLY A 209 8.27 15.45 2.01
N GLY A 210 8.08 14.15 2.30
CA GLY A 210 9.13 13.19 2.65
C GLY A 210 9.61 13.29 4.09
N SER A 211 10.36 12.26 4.54
CA SER A 211 10.88 12.20 5.90
C SER A 211 11.96 13.25 6.19
N SER A 212 12.63 13.77 5.17
CA SER A 212 13.66 14.83 5.29
C SER A 212 13.09 16.25 5.18
N ASN A 213 11.74 16.43 5.20
CA ASN A 213 11.16 17.77 5.11
C ASN A 213 11.59 18.67 6.27
N THR A 214 11.67 19.98 6.02
CA THR A 214 12.07 20.99 7.00
C THR A 214 10.92 21.82 7.54
N VAL A 215 9.67 21.48 7.17
CA VAL A 215 8.48 22.20 7.62
C VAL A 215 7.92 21.68 8.95
N SER A 216 8.33 20.49 9.35
CA SER A 216 7.96 19.92 10.64
C SER A 216 8.50 20.79 11.80
N LYS A 217 7.65 21.01 12.80
CA LYS A 217 8.03 21.65 14.08
C LYS A 217 8.48 20.65 15.12
N VAL A 218 8.30 19.38 14.82
CA VAL A 218 8.70 18.22 15.64
C VAL A 218 9.92 17.61 15.00
N ASP A 219 10.83 17.04 15.79
CA ASP A 219 11.91 16.22 15.26
C ASP A 219 11.31 15.03 14.48
N MET A 220 11.73 14.88 13.24
CA MET A 220 11.20 13.81 12.39
C MET A 220 11.48 12.41 12.97
N HIS A 221 12.53 12.25 13.80
CA HIS A 221 12.82 10.99 14.48
C HIS A 221 11.73 10.64 15.52
N GLU A 222 11.14 11.63 16.21
CA GLU A 222 10.01 11.35 17.10
C GLU A 222 8.79 10.83 16.32
N LEU A 223 8.60 11.30 15.09
CA LEU A 223 7.51 10.86 14.22
C LEU A 223 7.78 9.46 13.66
N THR A 224 9.02 9.16 13.27
CA THR A 224 9.40 7.81 12.80
C THR A 224 9.36 6.79 13.93
N ASP A 225 9.80 7.13 15.15
CA ASP A 225 9.70 6.28 16.33
C ASP A 225 8.23 5.91 16.64
N TYR A 226 7.32 6.88 16.48
CA TYR A 226 5.89 6.61 16.63
C TYR A 226 5.38 5.61 15.57
N LEU A 227 5.72 5.80 14.29
CA LEU A 227 5.33 4.87 13.23
C LEU A 227 5.86 3.46 13.49
N GLU A 228 7.13 3.34 13.87
CA GLU A 228 7.75 2.06 14.21
C GLU A 228 7.04 1.37 15.39
N SER A 229 6.76 2.13 16.46
CA SER A 229 6.03 1.61 17.64
C SER A 229 4.61 1.14 17.30
N SER A 230 4.03 1.67 16.21
CA SER A 230 2.72 1.32 15.68
C SER A 230 2.75 0.24 14.60
N ASN A 231 3.92 -0.40 14.37
CA ASN A 231 4.18 -1.35 13.28
C ASN A 231 3.81 -0.77 11.91
N VAL A 232 4.23 0.47 11.66
CA VAL A 232 4.08 1.16 10.38
C VAL A 232 5.46 1.45 9.81
N THR A 233 5.74 0.94 8.61
CA THR A 233 6.98 1.23 7.87
C THR A 233 6.76 2.42 6.97
N PHE A 234 7.65 3.43 7.04
CA PHE A 234 7.57 4.55 6.13
C PHE A 234 8.49 4.38 4.93
N PHE A 235 8.05 4.94 3.80
CA PHE A 235 8.77 4.92 2.52
C PHE A 235 8.87 6.33 1.96
N ASP A 236 10.08 6.76 1.65
CA ASP A 236 10.35 7.88 0.78
C ASP A 236 10.49 7.37 -0.68
N TRP A 237 11.31 8.02 -1.47
CA TRP A 237 11.56 7.68 -2.88
C TRP A 237 13.03 7.93 -3.25
N ASN A 238 13.48 7.29 -4.29
CA ASN A 238 14.79 7.55 -4.89
C ASN A 238 14.71 7.91 -6.38
N VAL A 239 13.50 7.86 -6.96
CA VAL A 239 13.20 8.36 -8.30
C VAL A 239 11.95 9.24 -8.22
N SER A 240 12.06 10.53 -8.61
CA SER A 240 10.91 11.43 -8.64
C SER A 240 10.48 11.70 -10.07
N ALA A 241 9.17 11.68 -10.31
CA ALA A 241 8.57 12.13 -11.57
C ALA A 241 8.77 13.63 -11.80
N GLY A 242 8.88 14.43 -10.71
CA GLY A 242 8.92 15.88 -10.78
C GLY A 242 7.61 16.48 -11.29
N ASP A 243 6.50 15.78 -11.08
CA ASP A 243 5.16 16.17 -11.51
C ASP A 243 4.53 17.22 -10.59
N ASP A 244 5.15 17.48 -9.43
CA ASP A 244 4.91 18.59 -8.50
C ASP A 244 5.53 19.92 -8.94
N LYS A 245 6.49 19.90 -9.87
CA LYS A 245 7.20 21.09 -10.33
C LYS A 245 6.40 21.90 -11.34
N ALA A 246 6.51 23.22 -11.25
CA ALA A 246 5.89 24.13 -12.21
C ALA A 246 6.35 23.81 -13.64
N GLY A 247 5.41 23.66 -14.56
CA GLY A 247 5.68 23.34 -15.97
C GLY A 247 5.96 21.86 -16.27
N ALA A 248 5.73 20.98 -15.30
CA ALA A 248 5.78 19.54 -15.54
C ALA A 248 4.83 19.15 -16.69
N ASN A 249 5.32 18.32 -17.58
CA ASN A 249 4.56 17.78 -18.71
C ASN A 249 4.91 16.32 -18.94
N LYS A 250 4.14 15.65 -19.79
CA LYS A 250 4.30 14.24 -20.10
C LYS A 250 5.75 13.84 -20.39
N ASP A 251 6.44 14.60 -21.26
CA ASP A 251 7.78 14.24 -21.73
C ASP A 251 8.83 14.38 -20.62
N THR A 252 8.71 15.43 -19.79
CA THR A 252 9.62 15.65 -18.65
C THR A 252 9.40 14.59 -17.55
N ILE A 253 8.16 14.23 -17.25
CA ILE A 253 7.78 13.17 -16.28
C ILE A 253 8.35 11.82 -16.76
N TYR A 254 8.11 11.47 -18.03
CA TYR A 254 8.67 10.26 -18.63
C TYR A 254 10.20 10.22 -18.51
N ALA A 255 10.88 11.29 -18.92
CA ALA A 255 12.33 11.34 -18.91
C ALA A 255 12.90 11.26 -17.47
N ASN A 256 12.27 11.93 -16.51
CA ASN A 256 12.67 11.90 -15.11
C ASN A 256 12.61 10.48 -14.51
N ILE A 257 11.62 9.69 -14.89
CA ILE A 257 11.49 8.32 -14.38
C ILE A 257 12.40 7.38 -15.18
N VAL A 258 12.21 7.28 -16.49
CA VAL A 258 12.85 6.25 -17.32
C VAL A 258 14.37 6.36 -17.33
N ASN A 259 14.93 7.59 -17.31
CA ASN A 259 16.38 7.79 -17.27
C ASN A 259 17.01 7.52 -15.89
N ASN A 260 16.22 7.55 -14.81
CA ASN A 260 16.75 7.37 -13.47
C ASN A 260 16.52 5.95 -12.90
N VAL A 261 15.50 5.22 -13.35
CA VAL A 261 15.27 3.82 -12.95
C VAL A 261 16.52 2.94 -13.07
N PRO A 262 17.35 3.01 -14.14
CA PRO A 262 18.55 2.17 -14.24
C PRO A 262 19.63 2.43 -13.19
N ARG A 263 19.52 3.51 -12.42
CA ARG A 263 20.53 3.89 -11.40
C ARG A 263 20.39 3.09 -10.10
N PHE A 264 19.25 2.45 -9.87
CA PHE A 264 18.94 1.79 -8.61
C PHE A 264 18.50 0.34 -8.85
N LYS A 265 18.80 -0.54 -7.89
CA LYS A 265 18.30 -1.92 -7.87
C LYS A 265 16.84 -1.96 -7.35
N HIS A 266 16.56 -1.16 -6.33
CA HIS A 266 15.23 -0.94 -5.77
C HIS A 266 14.83 0.50 -6.04
N CYS A 267 13.87 0.69 -6.96
CA CYS A 267 13.39 2.00 -7.38
C CYS A 267 12.03 2.29 -6.79
N VAL A 268 11.95 3.15 -5.80
CA VAL A 268 10.67 3.71 -5.34
C VAL A 268 10.42 5.01 -6.11
N VAL A 269 9.43 4.97 -7.00
CA VAL A 269 9.11 6.08 -7.92
C VAL A 269 7.98 6.91 -7.31
N LEU A 270 8.26 8.19 -7.04
CA LEU A 270 7.25 9.16 -6.60
C LEU A 270 6.50 9.74 -7.79
N MET A 271 5.19 9.61 -7.77
CA MET A 271 4.20 10.28 -8.62
C MET A 271 3.02 10.73 -7.75
N HIS A 272 2.17 11.62 -8.28
CA HIS A 272 1.01 12.09 -7.54
C HIS A 272 -0.29 11.73 -8.27
N ASP A 273 -1.32 11.36 -7.47
CA ASP A 273 -2.72 11.15 -7.88
C ASP A 273 -3.55 12.34 -7.37
N ALA A 274 -3.44 13.49 -8.05
CA ALA A 274 -4.19 14.69 -7.70
C ALA A 274 -4.91 15.28 -8.92
N ALA A 275 -5.88 16.16 -8.69
CA ALA A 275 -6.77 16.66 -9.73
C ALA A 275 -6.04 17.48 -10.83
N ASP A 276 -4.86 18.00 -10.54
CA ASP A 276 -4.02 18.77 -11.45
C ASP A 276 -2.94 17.93 -12.16
N LYS A 277 -2.84 16.63 -11.87
CA LYS A 277 -1.77 15.73 -12.35
C LYS A 277 -2.12 14.98 -13.66
N LYS A 278 -2.83 15.63 -14.56
CA LYS A 278 -3.19 15.07 -15.87
C LYS A 278 -1.96 14.58 -16.67
N SER A 279 -0.86 15.33 -16.62
CA SER A 279 0.37 14.97 -17.34
C SER A 279 1.00 13.68 -16.83
N THR A 280 0.85 13.37 -15.53
CA THR A 280 1.30 12.10 -14.93
C THR A 280 0.51 10.93 -15.51
N VAL A 281 -0.81 11.06 -15.58
CA VAL A 281 -1.69 10.05 -16.18
C VAL A 281 -1.37 9.84 -17.64
N GLU A 282 -1.20 10.90 -18.42
CA GLU A 282 -0.84 10.84 -19.84
C GLU A 282 0.54 10.20 -20.08
N ALA A 283 1.47 10.31 -19.14
CA ALA A 283 2.81 9.72 -19.23
C ALA A 283 2.84 8.24 -18.83
N LEU A 284 1.93 7.82 -17.95
CA LEU A 284 1.99 6.53 -17.26
C LEU A 284 2.07 5.31 -18.19
N PRO A 285 1.29 5.20 -19.29
CA PRO A 285 1.39 4.05 -20.20
C PRO A 285 2.80 3.88 -20.78
N GLU A 286 3.39 4.96 -21.31
CA GLU A 286 4.72 4.92 -21.92
C GLU A 286 5.82 4.65 -20.89
N ILE A 287 5.67 5.13 -19.65
CA ILE A 287 6.58 4.83 -18.53
C ILE A 287 6.56 3.34 -18.23
N ILE A 288 5.37 2.74 -18.09
CA ILE A 288 5.23 1.32 -17.79
C ILE A 288 5.84 0.48 -18.91
N GLU A 289 5.51 0.78 -20.18
CA GLU A 289 6.05 0.07 -21.34
C GLU A 289 7.58 0.15 -21.39
N ALA A 290 8.14 1.34 -21.15
CA ALA A 290 9.59 1.54 -21.16
C ALA A 290 10.29 0.76 -20.04
N ILE A 291 9.71 0.71 -18.84
CA ILE A 291 10.27 -0.05 -17.70
C ILE A 291 10.15 -1.56 -17.96
N GLN A 292 9.01 -2.03 -18.46
CA GLN A 292 8.80 -3.44 -18.82
C GLN A 292 9.74 -3.92 -19.96
N ALA A 293 10.20 -3.01 -20.80
CA ALA A 293 11.18 -3.30 -21.87
C ALA A 293 12.64 -3.32 -21.36
N MET A 294 12.92 -2.95 -20.11
CA MET A 294 14.27 -3.02 -19.54
C MET A 294 14.60 -4.47 -19.13
N ASP A 295 15.81 -4.92 -19.47
CA ASP A 295 16.29 -6.24 -19.08
C ASP A 295 16.33 -6.37 -17.55
N ASP A 296 16.01 -7.57 -17.05
CA ASP A 296 16.05 -7.95 -15.65
C ASP A 296 15.31 -6.97 -14.71
N THR A 297 14.20 -6.39 -15.18
CA THR A 297 13.43 -5.39 -14.45
C THR A 297 11.98 -5.85 -14.26
N VAL A 298 11.46 -5.73 -13.04
CA VAL A 298 10.08 -6.06 -12.69
C VAL A 298 9.40 -4.88 -11.99
N ILE A 299 8.13 -4.65 -12.27
CA ILE A 299 7.29 -3.68 -11.58
C ILE A 299 6.44 -4.44 -10.56
N VAL A 300 6.55 -4.09 -9.29
CA VAL A 300 5.87 -4.75 -8.18
C VAL A 300 5.34 -3.71 -7.19
N PRO A 301 4.29 -4.01 -6.42
CA PRO A 301 3.85 -3.14 -5.32
C PRO A 301 4.76 -3.29 -4.11
N ILE A 302 4.75 -2.31 -3.21
CA ILE A 302 5.40 -2.43 -1.89
C ILE A 302 4.69 -3.51 -1.07
N THR A 303 5.47 -4.36 -0.42
CA THR A 303 5.03 -5.42 0.49
C THR A 303 5.79 -5.34 1.81
N GLU A 304 5.45 -6.20 2.78
CA GLU A 304 6.16 -6.28 4.07
C GLU A 304 7.63 -6.68 3.91
N ASP A 305 7.97 -7.38 2.82
CA ASP A 305 9.35 -7.80 2.51
C ASP A 305 10.13 -6.74 1.74
N THR A 306 9.49 -5.64 1.34
CA THR A 306 10.15 -4.56 0.59
C THR A 306 11.07 -3.77 1.49
N LEU A 307 12.35 -3.65 1.11
CA LEU A 307 13.30 -2.78 1.80
C LEU A 307 12.90 -1.31 1.64
N PRO A 308 12.72 -0.58 2.74
CA PRO A 308 12.28 0.80 2.66
C PRO A 308 13.40 1.71 2.14
N VAL A 309 13.04 2.64 1.25
CA VAL A 309 13.85 3.80 0.91
C VAL A 309 13.47 4.89 1.89
N GLN A 310 14.44 5.42 2.64
CA GLN A 310 14.24 6.41 3.70
C GLN A 310 15.30 7.50 3.58
N HIS A 311 14.89 8.78 3.62
CA HIS A 311 15.79 9.92 3.53
C HIS A 311 16.42 10.30 4.88
N ILE A 312 15.83 9.82 5.98
CA ILE A 312 16.39 9.88 7.34
C ILE A 312 16.46 8.46 7.92
N ASN A 313 17.50 8.21 8.74
CA ASN A 313 17.74 6.93 9.42
C ASN A 313 17.46 7.09 10.90
#